data_d1221e2f5ade6f019b8674f918bf64fc
#
_entry.id   d1221e2f5ade6f019b8674f918bf64fc
#
_cell.length_a   1.000
_cell.length_b   1.000
_cell.length_c   1.000
_cell.angle_alpha   90.00
_cell.angle_beta   90.00
_cell.angle_gamma   90.00
#
_symmetry.space_group_name_H-M   'P 1'
#
loop_
_entity.id
_entity.type
_entity.pdbx_description
1 polymer ?
#
loop_
_entity_poly.entity_id
_entity_poly.type
_entity_poly.pdbx_seq_one_letter_code
_entity_poly.pdbx_strand_id
1 'polypeptide(L)'
;MPNPLPARFEFLRIEANLAMTFIGAAKSYSDPENSARALGNARKALEQIRRGLANPIGLVTEETEFLEQRCIEIESALLAPGGRVR
;
A
#
# COMPACT_ATOMS: atom_id res chain seq x y z
N MET A 1 16.23 -5.66 -26.18
CA MET A 1 14.80 -5.51 -26.20
C MET A 1 14.25 -5.22 -24.85
N PRO A 2 13.61 -4.15 -24.75
CA PRO A 2 13.09 -3.78 -23.44
C PRO A 2 12.03 -4.76 -22.98
N ASN A 3 11.96 -4.88 -21.71
CA ASN A 3 10.93 -5.67 -21.12
C ASN A 3 9.60 -4.97 -21.33
N PRO A 4 8.69 -5.56 -22.08
CA PRO A 4 7.43 -4.88 -22.38
C PRO A 4 6.52 -4.76 -21.19
N LEU A 5 6.70 -5.60 -20.17
CA LEU A 5 5.82 -5.59 -19.03
C LEU A 5 6.61 -5.24 -17.80
N PRO A 6 6.09 -4.32 -16.98
CA PRO A 6 6.73 -4.08 -15.71
C PRO A 6 6.66 -5.35 -14.88
N ALA A 7 7.70 -5.58 -14.11
CA ALA A 7 7.68 -6.69 -13.20
C ALA A 7 6.51 -6.51 -12.24
N ARG A 8 5.86 -7.62 -11.90
CA ARG A 8 4.77 -7.55 -10.93
C ARG A 8 5.23 -6.94 -9.62
N PHE A 9 6.45 -7.27 -9.22
CA PHE A 9 6.99 -6.70 -8.00
C PHE A 9 7.01 -5.17 -8.09
N GLU A 10 7.44 -4.64 -9.22
CA GLU A 10 7.53 -3.19 -9.37
C GLU A 10 6.16 -2.54 -9.23
N PHE A 11 5.16 -3.14 -9.87
CA PHE A 11 3.81 -2.61 -9.78
C PHE A 11 3.32 -2.63 -8.33
N LEU A 12 3.50 -3.75 -7.64
CA LEU A 12 3.01 -3.87 -6.28
C LEU A 12 3.80 -3.00 -5.32
N ARG A 13 5.09 -2.80 -5.58
CA ARG A 13 5.89 -1.91 -4.77
C ARG A 13 5.39 -0.48 -4.88
N ILE A 14 5.02 -0.08 -6.10
CA ILE A 14 4.47 1.25 -6.31
C ILE A 14 3.15 1.40 -5.56
N GLU A 15 2.31 0.35 -5.58
CA GLU A 15 1.06 0.39 -4.83
C GLU A 15 1.32 0.57 -3.34
N ALA A 16 2.34 -0.10 -2.81
CA ALA A 16 2.67 0.04 -1.40
C ALA A 16 3.10 1.47 -1.08
N ASN A 17 3.90 2.06 -1.96
CA ASN A 17 4.32 3.44 -1.76
C ASN A 17 3.14 4.41 -1.81
N LEU A 18 2.21 4.15 -2.73
CA LEU A 18 1.01 4.97 -2.84
C LEU A 18 0.17 4.88 -1.58
N ALA A 19 0.02 3.66 -1.03
CA ALA A 19 -0.75 3.50 0.19
C ALA A 19 -0.18 4.36 1.31
N MET A 20 1.13 4.32 1.48
CA MET A 20 1.75 5.11 2.54
C MET A 20 1.61 6.59 2.27
N THR A 21 1.68 7.00 1.01
CA THR A 21 1.49 8.40 0.64
C THR A 21 0.08 8.86 0.98
N PHE A 22 -0.92 8.04 0.68
CA PHE A 22 -2.30 8.39 1.00
C PHE A 22 -2.51 8.50 2.51
N ILE A 23 -1.90 7.60 3.26
CA ILE A 23 -2.03 7.66 4.73
C ILE A 23 -1.39 8.94 5.26
N GLY A 24 -0.22 9.29 4.74
CA GLY A 24 0.42 10.54 5.13
C GLY A 24 -0.42 11.75 4.77
N ALA A 25 -1.03 11.73 3.58
CA ALA A 25 -1.89 12.83 3.18
C ALA A 25 -3.10 12.94 4.09
N ALA A 26 -3.66 11.80 4.50
CA ALA A 26 -4.82 11.82 5.39
C ALA A 26 -4.52 12.55 6.69
N LYS A 27 -3.31 12.42 7.18
CA LYS A 27 -2.92 13.10 8.41
C LYS A 27 -2.81 14.60 8.23
N SER A 28 -2.55 15.03 7.00
CA SER A 28 -2.35 16.45 6.71
C SER A 28 -3.65 17.20 6.47
N TYR A 29 -4.71 16.49 6.12
CA TYR A 29 -5.97 17.14 5.81
C TYR A 29 -6.70 17.53 7.09
N SER A 30 -7.17 18.76 7.13
CA SER A 30 -8.05 19.17 8.24
C SER A 30 -9.50 18.80 7.95
N ASP A 31 -9.82 18.57 6.69
CA ASP A 31 -11.18 18.19 6.31
C ASP A 31 -11.36 16.68 6.47
N PRO A 32 -12.28 16.26 7.37
CA PRO A 32 -12.48 14.82 7.60
C PRO A 32 -12.88 14.06 6.35
N GLU A 33 -13.58 14.70 5.44
CA GLU A 33 -14.02 14.02 4.24
C GLU A 33 -12.83 13.70 3.33
N ASN A 34 -11.91 14.65 3.19
CA ASN A 34 -10.71 14.41 2.40
C ASN A 34 -9.81 13.37 3.05
N SER A 35 -9.73 13.41 4.38
CA SER A 35 -8.98 12.40 5.13
C SER A 35 -9.54 11.01 4.88
N ALA A 36 -10.85 10.87 4.96
CA ALA A 36 -11.50 9.58 4.76
C ALA A 36 -11.28 9.07 3.35
N ARG A 37 -11.32 9.97 2.38
CA ARG A 37 -11.09 9.58 1.00
C ARG A 37 -9.67 9.06 0.81
N ALA A 38 -8.70 9.75 1.39
CA ALA A 38 -7.31 9.32 1.29
C ALA A 38 -7.11 7.96 1.93
N LEU A 39 -7.72 7.72 3.10
CA LEU A 39 -7.61 6.42 3.74
C LEU A 39 -8.27 5.34 2.92
N GLY A 40 -9.40 5.66 2.26
CA GLY A 40 -10.05 4.72 1.37
C GLY A 40 -9.14 4.33 0.21
N ASN A 41 -8.43 5.31 -0.35
CA ASN A 41 -7.49 5.02 -1.41
C ASN A 41 -6.34 4.15 -0.94
N ALA A 42 -5.88 4.37 0.29
CA ALA A 42 -4.83 3.53 0.85
C ALA A 42 -5.30 2.09 1.01
N ARG A 43 -6.55 1.91 1.43
CA ARG A 43 -7.10 0.55 1.58
C ARG A 43 -7.20 -0.15 0.23
N LYS A 44 -7.57 0.59 -0.81
CA LYS A 44 -7.64 0.00 -2.14
C LYS A 44 -6.26 -0.44 -2.62
N ALA A 45 -5.24 0.36 -2.36
CA ALA A 45 -3.89 0.00 -2.73
C ALA A 45 -3.44 -1.24 -1.97
N LEU A 46 -3.75 -1.30 -0.68
CA LEU A 46 -3.41 -2.48 0.13
C LEU A 46 -4.08 -3.73 -0.43
N GLU A 47 -5.33 -3.60 -0.84
CA GLU A 47 -6.05 -4.73 -1.40
C GLU A 47 -5.39 -5.22 -2.68
N GLN A 48 -4.91 -4.31 -3.52
CA GLN A 48 -4.20 -4.71 -4.72
C GLN A 48 -2.95 -5.52 -4.40
N ILE A 49 -2.23 -5.09 -3.38
CA ILE A 49 -1.03 -5.82 -3.00
C ILE A 49 -1.40 -7.21 -2.50
N ARG A 50 -2.44 -7.31 -1.70
CA ARG A 50 -2.85 -8.61 -1.18
C ARG A 50 -3.30 -9.55 -2.27
N ARG A 51 -3.98 -9.04 -3.28
CA ARG A 51 -4.37 -9.85 -4.41
C ARG A 51 -3.16 -10.37 -5.15
N GLY A 52 -2.15 -9.51 -5.31
CA GLY A 52 -0.92 -9.93 -5.94
C GLY A 52 -0.21 -11.01 -5.14
N LEU A 53 -0.23 -10.89 -3.81
CA LEU A 53 0.41 -11.89 -2.96
C LEU A 53 -0.36 -13.19 -2.91
N ALA A 54 -1.68 -13.14 -3.07
CA ALA A 54 -2.48 -14.35 -3.10
C ALA A 54 -2.19 -15.17 -4.35
N ASN A 55 -1.68 -14.54 -5.39
CA ASN A 55 -1.32 -15.23 -6.62
C ASN A 55 0.07 -14.76 -7.04
N PRO A 56 1.12 -15.27 -6.36
CA PRO A 56 2.46 -14.68 -6.49
C PRO A 56 3.23 -15.11 -7.72
N ILE A 57 2.55 -15.49 -8.77
CA ILE A 57 3.22 -15.82 -10.02
C ILE A 57 4.02 -14.60 -10.48
N GLY A 58 5.28 -14.83 -10.80
CA GLY A 58 6.15 -13.75 -11.25
C GLY A 58 6.87 -13.04 -10.12
N LEU A 59 6.68 -13.48 -8.88
CA LEU A 59 7.39 -12.93 -7.74
C LEU A 59 8.35 -13.95 -7.18
N VAL A 60 9.54 -13.50 -6.80
CA VAL A 60 10.47 -14.37 -6.09
C VAL A 60 10.23 -14.22 -4.60
N THR A 61 10.77 -15.17 -3.83
CA THR A 61 10.51 -15.24 -2.40
C THR A 61 10.83 -13.94 -1.68
N GLU A 62 11.97 -13.34 -2.00
CA GLU A 62 12.39 -12.11 -1.35
C GLU A 62 11.42 -10.97 -1.64
N GLU A 63 10.91 -10.92 -2.86
CA GLU A 63 9.95 -9.90 -3.22
C GLU A 63 8.63 -10.09 -2.48
N THR A 64 8.21 -11.34 -2.37
CA THR A 64 6.99 -11.65 -1.64
C THR A 64 7.13 -11.23 -0.17
N GLU A 65 8.26 -11.56 0.44
CA GLU A 65 8.48 -11.19 1.83
C GLU A 65 8.50 -9.68 2.02
N PHE A 66 9.13 -8.98 1.09
CA PHE A 66 9.16 -7.52 1.16
C PHE A 66 7.75 -6.96 1.12
N LEU A 67 6.93 -7.46 0.20
CA LEU A 67 5.57 -6.96 0.05
C LEU A 67 4.70 -7.32 1.24
N GLU A 68 4.90 -8.51 1.81
CA GLU A 68 4.16 -8.88 3.01
C GLU A 68 4.48 -7.95 4.17
N GLN A 69 5.75 -7.60 4.31
CA GLN A 69 6.16 -6.66 5.35
C GLN A 69 5.52 -5.29 5.11
N ARG A 70 5.48 -4.85 3.86
CA ARG A 70 4.85 -3.58 3.56
C ARG A 70 3.37 -3.60 3.89
N CYS A 71 2.69 -4.73 3.64
CA CYS A 71 1.29 -4.84 4.01
C CYS A 71 1.09 -4.69 5.50
N ILE A 72 1.97 -5.28 6.29
CA ILE A 72 1.88 -5.14 7.74
C ILE A 72 2.06 -3.68 8.14
N GLU A 73 3.01 -3.00 7.54
CA GLU A 73 3.24 -1.59 7.84
C GLU A 73 2.04 -0.72 7.48
N ILE A 74 1.45 -1.00 6.31
CA ILE A 74 0.29 -0.24 5.87
C ILE A 74 -0.89 -0.49 6.79
N GLU A 75 -1.12 -1.75 7.16
CA GLU A 75 -2.20 -2.08 8.06
C GLU A 75 -2.05 -1.40 9.40
N SER A 76 -0.83 -1.42 9.94
CA SER A 76 -0.58 -0.74 11.21
C SER A 76 -0.88 0.75 11.10
N ALA A 77 -0.48 1.37 10.01
CA ALA A 77 -0.71 2.78 9.81
C ALA A 77 -2.20 3.08 9.68
N LEU A 78 -2.95 2.18 9.03
CA LEU A 78 -4.38 2.36 8.89
C LEU A 78 -5.12 2.20 10.21
N LEU A 79 -4.63 1.32 11.07
CA LEU A 79 -5.27 1.09 12.36
C LEU A 79 -5.03 2.25 13.33
N ALA A 80 -3.98 3.00 13.11
CA ALA A 80 -3.66 4.13 13.97
C ALA A 80 -3.58 5.41 13.14
N PRO A 81 -4.63 5.71 12.39
CA PRO A 81 -4.57 6.87 11.52
C PRO A 81 -4.49 8.15 12.34
N GLY A 82 -3.79 9.10 11.81
CA GLY A 82 -3.67 10.36 12.48
C GLY A 82 -2.78 10.31 13.70
N GLY A 83 -2.28 9.16 14.01
CA GLY A 83 -1.41 9.01 15.16
C GLY A 83 -2.09 9.21 16.46
N ARG A 84 -3.26 9.07 16.59
CA ARG A 84 -3.85 9.36 17.73
C ARG A 84 -3.68 8.74 18.84
N VAL A 85 -3.35 8.90 19.45
CA VAL A 85 -3.11 8.34 20.39
C VAL A 85 -3.47 8.41 21.49
N ARG A 86 -3.56 8.40 22.00
CA ARG A 86 -3.69 8.42 22.85
C ARG A 86 -3.59 8.26 23.31
#